data_a291e068acd80bcb655589ab34a1bd36
#
_entry.id   a291e068acd80bcb655589ab34a1bd36
#
_cell.length_a   1.000
_cell.length_b   1.000
_cell.length_c   1.000
_cell.angle_alpha   90.00
_cell.angle_beta   90.00
_cell.angle_gamma   90.00
#
_symmetry.space_group_name_H-M   'P 1'
#
loop_
_entity.id
_entity.type
_entity.pdbx_description
1 polymer ?
#
loop_
_entity_poly.entity_id
_entity_poly.type
_entity_poly.pdbx_seq_one_letter_code
_entity_poly.pdbx_strand_id
1 'polypeptide(L)'
;MNNTQLLSGKLAAAKLPKACVVRHRLLDLFCREAGKRVIFVSAPAGYGKTVSTLSWLENSDYVPIWIGLDEYDNMLSIFYKLFCTGIVSVQPENTAMVNLLTSPSFSSSPVEHTVSLLSEFVPDGKRYAVVLDNMHLVTNEEIRKSCLLVQKRLPACFVAVITTRNEIAEKYIAVTGEEKCAVITADDLAFSVEEIQQYFDEHGRFVTMEEAAAVHTATDGWAVAVNAVVTSWEIEPGWNSSQVLGSHMKTKIWDKWESSLQDFMLKTSVADEMMMALEERLAGEPDSQKIIEKLP
;
A
#
# COMPACT_ATOMS: atom_id res chain seq x y z
N MET A 1 -5.08 -8.17 25.57
CA MET A 1 -3.83 -7.82 24.87
C MET A 1 -3.36 -6.47 25.39
N ASN A 2 -2.10 -6.33 25.79
CA ASN A 2 -1.58 -5.06 26.32
C ASN A 2 -1.47 -4.01 25.19
N ASN A 3 -1.91 -2.78 25.45
CA ASN A 3 -1.82 -1.63 24.50
C ASN A 3 -0.44 -1.47 23.85
N THR A 4 0.62 -1.84 24.57
CA THR A 4 2.02 -1.78 24.06
C THR A 4 2.30 -2.81 22.95
N GLN A 5 1.68 -3.99 23.00
CA GLN A 5 1.84 -5.03 21.96
C GLN A 5 1.07 -4.68 20.67
N LEU A 6 -0.09 -4.05 20.78
CA LEU A 6 -0.88 -3.57 19.64
C LEU A 6 -0.14 -2.43 18.90
N LEU A 7 0.44 -1.49 19.64
CA LEU A 7 1.22 -0.39 19.07
C LEU A 7 2.50 -0.90 18.38
N SER A 8 3.21 -1.88 18.96
CA SER A 8 4.43 -2.43 18.36
C SER A 8 4.16 -3.16 17.03
N GLY A 9 3.01 -3.83 16.91
CA GLY A 9 2.61 -4.49 15.65
C GLY A 9 2.33 -3.50 14.51
N LYS A 10 1.72 -2.36 14.81
CA LYS A 10 1.42 -1.32 13.82
C LYS A 10 2.65 -0.52 13.37
N LEU A 11 3.69 -0.46 14.20
CA LEU A 11 4.95 0.24 13.91
C LEU A 11 6.01 -0.70 13.31
N ALA A 12 5.70 -1.96 13.11
CA ALA A 12 6.58 -2.91 12.45
C ALA A 12 6.22 -3.01 10.96
N ALA A 13 7.18 -2.75 10.09
CA ALA A 13 7.03 -3.03 8.67
C ALA A 13 6.80 -4.53 8.45
N ALA A 14 5.92 -4.89 7.53
CA ALA A 14 5.80 -6.26 7.07
C ALA A 14 7.15 -6.71 6.47
N LYS A 15 7.41 -8.02 6.47
CA LYS A 15 8.58 -8.56 5.79
C LYS A 15 8.26 -8.82 4.33
N LEU A 16 9.22 -8.56 3.44
CA LEU A 16 9.09 -8.97 2.06
C LEU A 16 8.90 -10.49 1.96
N PRO A 17 8.06 -10.96 1.02
CA PRO A 17 7.98 -12.38 0.69
C PRO A 17 9.35 -12.91 0.26
N LYS A 18 9.65 -14.19 0.56
CA LYS A 18 10.95 -14.81 0.23
C LYS A 18 11.24 -14.82 -1.28
N ALA A 19 10.23 -15.00 -2.09
CA ALA A 19 10.31 -14.98 -3.55
C ALA A 19 9.74 -13.68 -4.11
N CYS A 20 10.33 -12.55 -3.70
CA CYS A 20 9.92 -11.22 -4.17
C CYS A 20 10.86 -10.76 -5.29
N VAL A 21 10.34 -10.51 -6.47
CA VAL A 21 11.10 -9.90 -7.57
C VAL A 21 11.44 -8.46 -7.24
N VAL A 22 12.70 -8.11 -7.38
CA VAL A 22 13.15 -6.72 -7.33
C VAL A 22 12.78 -6.04 -8.64
N ARG A 23 11.75 -5.23 -8.61
CA ARG A 23 11.22 -4.53 -9.79
C ARG A 23 11.95 -3.22 -9.98
N HIS A 24 13.08 -3.26 -10.70
CA HIS A 24 13.97 -2.09 -10.89
C HIS A 24 13.23 -0.87 -11.44
N ARG A 25 12.29 -1.06 -12.35
CA ARG A 25 11.43 0.00 -12.88
C ARG A 25 10.68 0.76 -11.79
N LEU A 26 10.16 0.04 -10.78
CA LEU A 26 9.48 0.66 -9.63
C LEU A 26 10.48 1.32 -8.67
N LEU A 27 11.64 0.71 -8.44
CA LEU A 27 12.67 1.32 -7.61
C LEU A 27 13.10 2.67 -8.21
N ASP A 28 13.35 2.72 -9.51
CA ASP A 28 13.72 3.95 -10.23
C ASP A 28 12.59 5.00 -10.16
N LEU A 29 11.34 4.55 -10.27
CA LEU A 29 10.18 5.44 -10.13
C LEU A 29 10.12 6.04 -8.72
N PHE A 30 10.18 5.22 -7.67
CA PHE A 30 10.21 5.71 -6.29
C PHE A 30 11.40 6.63 -6.03
N CYS A 31 12.60 6.30 -6.51
CA CYS A 31 13.80 7.13 -6.34
C CYS A 31 13.63 8.50 -7.01
N ARG A 32 13.07 8.55 -8.21
CA ARG A 32 12.77 9.78 -8.93
C ARG A 32 11.76 10.64 -8.17
N GLU A 33 10.72 10.01 -7.66
CA GLU A 33 9.64 10.71 -6.95
C GLU A 33 9.98 11.02 -5.48
N ALA A 34 11.02 10.43 -4.91
CA ALA A 34 11.45 10.68 -3.52
C ALA A 34 12.00 12.11 -3.27
N GLY A 35 12.22 12.88 -4.34
CA GLY A 35 12.43 14.34 -4.25
C GLY A 35 11.18 15.15 -3.89
N LYS A 36 9.99 14.56 -4.03
CA LYS A 36 8.72 15.15 -3.61
C LYS A 36 8.54 15.03 -2.09
N ARG A 37 7.60 15.81 -1.55
CA ARG A 37 7.29 15.77 -0.10
C ARG A 37 6.37 14.61 0.27
N VAL A 38 5.53 14.19 -0.66
CA VAL A 38 4.57 13.10 -0.48
C VAL A 38 4.53 12.23 -1.74
N ILE A 39 4.56 10.91 -1.54
CA ILE A 39 4.33 9.91 -2.58
C ILE A 39 3.05 9.16 -2.21
N PHE A 40 2.04 9.25 -3.04
CA PHE A 40 0.87 8.39 -2.95
C PHE A 40 1.11 7.13 -3.78
N VAL A 41 0.86 5.97 -3.17
CA VAL A 41 0.82 4.68 -3.85
C VAL A 41 -0.65 4.28 -3.89
N SER A 42 -1.33 4.65 -4.98
CA SER A 42 -2.78 4.57 -5.12
C SER A 42 -3.16 3.51 -6.15
N ALA A 43 -3.74 2.41 -5.69
CA ALA A 43 -4.21 1.32 -6.55
C ALA A 43 -5.26 0.48 -5.79
N PRO A 44 -6.12 -0.26 -6.48
CA PRO A 44 -7.02 -1.24 -5.88
C PRO A 44 -6.29 -2.29 -5.02
N ALA A 45 -7.07 -3.19 -4.39
CA ALA A 45 -6.49 -4.30 -3.65
C ALA A 45 -5.65 -5.21 -4.56
N GLY A 46 -4.61 -5.85 -4.01
CA GLY A 46 -3.84 -6.86 -4.73
C GLY A 46 -2.81 -6.35 -5.74
N TYR A 47 -2.62 -5.04 -5.93
CA TYR A 47 -1.58 -4.47 -6.81
C TYR A 47 -0.17 -4.43 -6.19
N GLY A 48 0.02 -4.93 -4.98
CA GLY A 48 1.33 -5.01 -4.34
C GLY A 48 1.86 -3.66 -3.78
N LYS A 49 0.99 -2.69 -3.44
CA LYS A 49 1.38 -1.37 -2.87
C LYS A 49 2.36 -1.49 -1.71
N THR A 50 2.00 -2.26 -0.69
CA THR A 50 2.83 -2.50 0.51
C THR A 50 4.15 -3.16 0.16
N VAL A 51 4.13 -4.20 -0.70
CA VAL A 51 5.34 -4.93 -1.13
C VAL A 51 6.28 -4.03 -1.94
N SER A 52 5.74 -3.24 -2.87
CA SER A 52 6.55 -2.32 -3.68
C SER A 52 7.18 -1.22 -2.84
N THR A 53 6.45 -0.67 -1.86
CA THR A 53 6.97 0.33 -0.91
C THR A 53 8.08 -0.26 -0.05
N LEU A 54 7.89 -1.48 0.48
CA LEU A 54 8.91 -2.19 1.26
C LEU A 54 10.15 -2.49 0.42
N SER A 55 9.97 -2.99 -0.81
CA SER A 55 11.08 -3.28 -1.73
C SER A 55 11.92 -2.03 -2.03
N TRP A 56 11.25 -0.88 -2.25
CA TRP A 56 11.97 0.38 -2.40
C TRP A 56 12.73 0.77 -1.13
N LEU A 57 12.14 0.67 0.05
CA LEU A 57 12.79 1.02 1.31
C LEU A 57 14.02 0.15 1.59
N GLU A 58 13.94 -1.16 1.33
CA GLU A 58 15.10 -2.07 1.50
C GLU A 58 16.25 -1.78 0.52
N ASN A 59 15.95 -1.16 -0.63
CA ASN A 59 16.93 -0.80 -1.67
C ASN A 59 17.23 0.72 -1.69
N SER A 60 16.96 1.44 -0.62
CA SER A 60 17.19 2.88 -0.51
C SER A 60 17.96 3.24 0.77
N ASP A 61 18.46 4.48 0.83
CA ASP A 61 19.14 5.01 2.04
C ASP A 61 18.15 5.63 3.03
N TYR A 62 16.85 5.43 2.85
CA TYR A 62 15.86 5.96 3.77
C TYR A 62 15.71 5.09 5.01
N VAL A 63 15.70 5.72 6.18
CA VAL A 63 15.31 5.07 7.44
C VAL A 63 13.79 4.98 7.47
N PRO A 64 13.21 3.76 7.45
CA PRO A 64 11.76 3.61 7.41
C PRO A 64 11.12 3.88 8.78
N ILE A 65 10.03 4.62 8.77
CA ILE A 65 9.09 4.77 9.89
C ILE A 65 7.76 4.25 9.40
N TRP A 66 7.50 2.97 9.67
CA TRP A 66 6.30 2.28 9.19
C TRP A 66 5.13 2.46 10.16
N ILE A 67 3.96 2.82 9.65
CA ILE A 67 2.73 2.99 10.40
C ILE A 67 1.61 2.27 9.65
N GLY A 68 1.29 1.04 10.09
CA GLY A 68 0.16 0.27 9.58
C GLY A 68 -1.15 0.77 10.21
N LEU A 69 -2.06 1.24 9.37
CA LEU A 69 -3.35 1.79 9.78
C LEU A 69 -4.47 0.77 9.64
N ASP A 70 -5.45 0.86 10.52
CA ASP A 70 -6.70 0.11 10.46
C ASP A 70 -7.91 1.01 10.82
N GLU A 71 -9.10 0.43 10.83
CA GLU A 71 -10.36 1.12 11.13
C GLU A 71 -10.45 1.70 12.56
N TYR A 72 -9.63 1.20 13.50
CA TYR A 72 -9.59 1.69 14.89
C TYR A 72 -8.78 2.99 15.04
N ASP A 73 -8.03 3.39 14.00
CA ASP A 73 -7.20 4.61 14.01
C ASP A 73 -7.98 5.87 13.61
N ASN A 74 -9.31 5.80 13.55
CA ASN A 74 -10.20 6.90 13.17
C ASN A 74 -10.44 7.95 14.29
N MET A 75 -9.79 7.82 15.45
CA MET A 75 -9.77 8.85 16.46
C MET A 75 -8.52 9.71 16.33
N LEU A 76 -8.70 11.04 16.30
CA LEU A 76 -7.61 12.01 16.10
C LEU A 76 -6.44 11.78 17.06
N SER A 77 -6.73 11.57 18.35
CA SER A 77 -5.72 11.32 19.38
C SER A 77 -4.99 9.99 19.22
N ILE A 78 -5.67 8.94 18.75
CA ILE A 78 -5.07 7.62 18.52
C ILE A 78 -4.15 7.70 17.29
N PHE A 79 -4.65 8.25 16.18
CA PHE A 79 -3.88 8.41 14.95
C PHE A 79 -2.58 9.17 15.18
N TYR A 80 -2.66 10.38 15.80
CA TYR A 80 -1.47 11.20 16.05
C TYR A 80 -0.57 10.61 17.12
N LYS A 81 -1.11 9.88 18.10
CA LYS A 81 -0.30 9.14 19.06
C LYS A 81 0.55 8.08 18.38
N LEU A 82 -0.05 7.31 17.46
CA LEU A 82 0.64 6.30 16.67
C LEU A 82 1.70 6.95 15.77
N PHE A 83 1.34 8.01 15.05
CA PHE A 83 2.25 8.80 14.21
C PHE A 83 3.46 9.31 14.98
N CYS A 84 3.23 10.01 16.10
CA CYS A 84 4.29 10.55 16.94
C CYS A 84 5.16 9.46 17.56
N THR A 85 4.58 8.32 17.94
CA THR A 85 5.36 7.17 18.43
C THR A 85 6.33 6.67 17.36
N GLY A 86 5.88 6.58 16.11
CA GLY A 86 6.76 6.25 14.97
C GLY A 86 7.88 7.28 14.79
N ILE A 87 7.59 8.57 14.86
CA ILE A 87 8.63 9.62 14.74
C ILE A 87 9.63 9.55 15.89
N VAL A 88 9.16 9.39 17.12
CA VAL A 88 10.04 9.31 18.31
C VAL A 88 10.92 8.07 18.29
N SER A 89 10.49 7.00 17.65
CA SER A 89 11.25 5.73 17.61
C SER A 89 12.63 5.85 16.93
N VAL A 90 12.83 6.87 16.09
CA VAL A 90 14.14 7.11 15.43
C VAL A 90 15.03 8.10 16.20
N GLN A 91 14.50 8.75 17.24
CA GLN A 91 15.26 9.59 18.19
C GLN A 91 14.76 9.38 19.63
N PRO A 92 14.84 8.15 20.19
CA PRO A 92 14.26 7.84 21.50
C PRO A 92 14.94 8.58 22.66
N GLU A 93 16.16 9.06 22.48
CA GLU A 93 16.90 9.87 23.45
C GLU A 93 16.51 11.36 23.42
N ASN A 94 15.74 11.81 22.46
CA ASN A 94 15.25 13.19 22.40
C ASN A 94 14.14 13.41 23.45
N THR A 95 14.58 13.85 24.64
CA THR A 95 13.68 14.04 25.79
C THR A 95 12.57 15.06 25.55
N ALA A 96 12.79 16.06 24.71
CA ALA A 96 11.76 17.05 24.35
C ALA A 96 10.62 16.40 23.59
N MET A 97 10.93 15.57 22.57
CA MET A 97 9.94 14.80 21.82
C MET A 97 9.21 13.79 22.70
N VAL A 98 9.93 13.07 23.56
CA VAL A 98 9.34 12.08 24.49
C VAL A 98 8.37 12.77 25.46
N ASN A 99 8.74 13.93 26.01
CA ASN A 99 7.88 14.69 26.93
C ASN A 99 6.60 15.18 26.24
N LEU A 100 6.69 15.67 25.00
CA LEU A 100 5.51 16.05 24.20
C LEU A 100 4.61 14.84 23.91
N LEU A 101 5.19 13.70 23.53
CA LEU A 101 4.45 12.47 23.28
C LEU A 101 3.73 11.94 24.53
N THR A 102 4.38 12.04 25.71
CA THR A 102 3.84 11.51 26.97
C THR A 102 3.01 12.53 27.76
N SER A 103 2.86 13.75 27.23
CA SER A 103 2.08 14.82 27.88
C SER A 103 0.63 14.38 28.14
N PRO A 104 0.09 14.62 29.36
CA PRO A 104 -1.33 14.38 29.66
C PRO A 104 -2.29 15.16 28.75
N SER A 105 -1.87 16.31 28.24
CA SER A 105 -2.66 17.15 27.33
C SER A 105 -2.62 16.69 25.87
N PHE A 106 -1.82 15.67 25.53
CA PHE A 106 -1.70 15.17 24.13
C PHE A 106 -3.07 14.79 23.53
N SER A 107 -3.92 14.12 24.29
CA SER A 107 -5.24 13.68 23.80
C SER A 107 -6.22 14.83 23.55
N SER A 108 -6.03 15.97 24.21
CA SER A 108 -6.88 17.15 24.03
C SER A 108 -6.47 18.01 22.82
N SER A 109 -5.19 18.01 22.44
CA SER A 109 -4.64 18.82 21.35
C SER A 109 -3.59 18.03 20.55
N PRO A 110 -3.98 16.88 19.94
CA PRO A 110 -3.00 15.96 19.34
C PRO A 110 -2.29 16.56 18.12
N VAL A 111 -2.93 17.41 17.34
CA VAL A 111 -2.33 18.05 16.16
C VAL A 111 -1.26 19.06 16.57
N GLU A 112 -1.56 19.91 17.56
CA GLU A 112 -0.63 20.92 18.09
C GLU A 112 0.59 20.25 18.73
N HIS A 113 0.38 19.19 19.51
CA HIS A 113 1.48 18.41 20.08
C HIS A 113 2.33 17.74 18.99
N THR A 114 1.71 17.24 17.93
CA THR A 114 2.43 16.67 16.78
C THR A 114 3.29 17.72 16.09
N VAL A 115 2.74 18.90 15.83
CA VAL A 115 3.48 20.01 15.21
C VAL A 115 4.65 20.44 16.08
N SER A 116 4.44 20.56 17.39
CA SER A 116 5.50 20.91 18.36
C SER A 116 6.57 19.81 18.39
N LEU A 117 6.18 18.53 18.41
CA LEU A 117 7.10 17.40 18.42
C LEU A 117 7.96 17.37 17.16
N LEU A 118 7.40 17.62 16.00
CA LEU A 118 8.16 17.69 14.74
C LEU A 118 9.16 18.85 14.73
N SER A 119 8.87 19.93 15.44
CA SER A 119 9.78 21.08 15.58
C SER A 119 10.98 20.78 16.47
N GLU A 120 10.87 19.79 17.38
CA GLU A 120 11.96 19.31 18.24
C GLU A 120 12.84 18.24 17.57
N PHE A 121 12.48 17.82 16.36
CA PHE A 121 13.28 16.82 15.63
C PHE A 121 14.64 17.40 15.23
N VAL A 122 15.71 16.72 15.58
CA VAL A 122 17.09 17.14 15.28
C VAL A 122 17.61 16.38 14.06
N PRO A 123 17.85 17.05 12.91
CA PRO A 123 18.43 16.39 11.74
C PRO A 123 19.81 15.80 12.05
N ASP A 124 20.01 14.53 11.70
CA ASP A 124 21.25 13.77 11.96
C ASP A 124 21.98 13.35 10.65
N GLY A 125 21.62 13.99 9.54
CA GLY A 125 22.18 13.71 8.20
C GLY A 125 21.53 12.53 7.48
N LYS A 126 20.63 11.80 8.13
CA LYS A 126 19.86 10.72 7.48
C LYS A 126 18.61 11.22 6.79
N ARG A 127 18.09 10.42 5.88
CA ARG A 127 16.79 10.61 5.24
C ARG A 127 15.78 9.63 5.83
N TYR A 128 14.56 10.08 6.02
CA TYR A 128 13.50 9.29 6.65
C TYR A 128 12.29 9.17 5.73
N ALA A 129 11.73 7.96 5.65
CA ALA A 129 10.46 7.72 4.96
C ALA A 129 9.38 7.35 5.98
N VAL A 130 8.40 8.24 6.17
CA VAL A 130 7.21 7.93 6.98
C VAL A 130 6.17 7.30 6.09
N VAL A 131 5.90 6.02 6.32
CA VAL A 131 4.90 5.25 5.58
C VAL A 131 3.60 5.19 6.36
N LEU A 132 2.53 5.70 5.79
CA LEU A 132 1.15 5.51 6.27
C LEU A 132 0.51 4.42 5.40
N ASP A 133 0.59 3.18 5.86
CA ASP A 133 0.05 2.05 5.10
C ASP A 133 -1.44 1.86 5.38
N ASN A 134 -2.23 1.66 4.32
CA ASN A 134 -3.69 1.55 4.34
C ASN A 134 -4.44 2.83 4.79
N MET A 135 -4.00 4.00 4.35
CA MET A 135 -4.65 5.28 4.69
C MET A 135 -6.14 5.35 4.28
N HIS A 136 -6.60 4.54 3.34
CA HIS A 136 -8.01 4.47 2.95
C HIS A 136 -8.94 3.99 4.08
N LEU A 137 -8.43 3.28 5.10
CA LEU A 137 -9.19 2.84 6.27
C LEU A 137 -9.44 3.99 7.27
N VAL A 138 -8.70 5.10 7.15
CA VAL A 138 -8.91 6.31 7.94
C VAL A 138 -9.92 7.18 7.23
N THR A 139 -11.18 7.11 7.66
CA THR A 139 -12.32 7.83 7.07
C THR A 139 -12.62 9.17 7.73
N ASN A 140 -12.03 9.45 8.90
CA ASN A 140 -12.23 10.69 9.64
C ASN A 140 -11.66 11.89 8.87
N GLU A 141 -12.54 12.79 8.43
CA GLU A 141 -12.20 13.98 7.65
C GLU A 141 -11.33 14.99 8.41
N GLU A 142 -11.43 15.03 9.74
CA GLU A 142 -10.58 15.90 10.57
C GLU A 142 -9.12 15.42 10.54
N ILE A 143 -8.90 14.10 10.60
CA ILE A 143 -7.56 13.52 10.44
C ILE A 143 -7.03 13.85 9.05
N ARG A 144 -7.82 13.62 7.98
CA ARG A 144 -7.41 13.87 6.61
C ARG A 144 -7.02 15.34 6.38
N LYS A 145 -7.79 16.27 6.91
CA LYS A 145 -7.50 17.71 6.81
C LYS A 145 -6.28 18.11 7.63
N SER A 146 -6.13 17.60 8.86
CA SER A 146 -4.98 17.90 9.71
C SER A 146 -3.67 17.29 9.20
N CYS A 147 -3.70 16.17 8.46
CA CYS A 147 -2.53 15.62 7.78
C CYS A 147 -1.87 16.63 6.83
N LEU A 148 -2.65 17.48 6.15
CA LEU A 148 -2.13 18.57 5.31
C LEU A 148 -1.32 19.60 6.12
N LEU A 149 -1.74 19.88 7.34
CA LEU A 149 -1.03 20.79 8.23
C LEU A 149 0.27 20.17 8.75
N VAL A 150 0.18 18.91 9.21
CA VAL A 150 1.31 18.16 9.76
C VAL A 150 2.39 17.94 8.70
N GLN A 151 2.00 17.56 7.48
CA GLN A 151 2.92 17.36 6.36
C GLN A 151 3.77 18.62 6.05
N LYS A 152 3.18 19.80 6.13
CA LYS A 152 3.91 21.07 5.94
C LYS A 152 4.98 21.31 7.01
N ARG A 153 4.88 20.63 8.14
CA ARG A 153 5.79 20.73 9.30
C ARG A 153 6.81 19.61 9.39
N LEU A 154 6.67 18.56 8.55
CA LEU A 154 7.70 17.51 8.46
C LEU A 154 9.06 18.14 8.13
N PRO A 155 10.14 17.80 8.84
CA PRO A 155 11.50 18.25 8.52
C PRO A 155 11.88 17.91 7.07
N ALA A 156 12.81 18.66 6.47
CA ALA A 156 13.18 18.50 5.05
C ALA A 156 13.78 17.11 4.72
N CYS A 157 14.34 16.43 5.72
CA CYS A 157 14.90 15.08 5.58
C CYS A 157 13.84 13.98 5.55
N PHE A 158 12.54 14.31 5.60
CA PHE A 158 11.44 13.35 5.54
C PHE A 158 10.73 13.38 4.19
N VAL A 159 10.34 12.20 3.72
CA VAL A 159 9.32 11.98 2.70
C VAL A 159 8.16 11.20 3.33
N ALA A 160 6.92 11.57 3.04
CA ALA A 160 5.75 10.80 3.42
C ALA A 160 5.36 9.87 2.27
N VAL A 161 5.15 8.59 2.54
CA VAL A 161 4.62 7.61 1.58
C VAL A 161 3.26 7.14 2.09
N ILE A 162 2.23 7.30 1.29
CA ILE A 162 0.85 7.01 1.68
C ILE A 162 0.27 5.95 0.75
N THR A 163 0.04 4.74 1.27
CA THR A 163 -0.66 3.73 0.48
C THR A 163 -2.16 3.89 0.63
N THR A 164 -2.88 3.84 -0.47
CA THR A 164 -4.33 4.02 -0.49
C THR A 164 -4.99 3.22 -1.61
N ARG A 165 -6.32 3.03 -1.54
CA ARG A 165 -7.11 2.32 -2.58
C ARG A 165 -7.97 3.26 -3.42
N ASN A 166 -8.04 4.55 -3.12
CA ASN A 166 -9.02 5.47 -3.68
C ASN A 166 -8.47 6.89 -3.88
N GLU A 167 -9.33 7.80 -4.31
CA GLU A 167 -9.12 9.19 -4.73
C GLU A 167 -8.55 10.15 -3.65
N ILE A 168 -8.01 9.65 -2.53
CA ILE A 168 -7.41 10.51 -1.50
C ILE A 168 -6.27 11.34 -2.09
N ALA A 169 -5.50 10.75 -3.03
CA ALA A 169 -4.40 11.41 -3.68
C ALA A 169 -4.84 12.67 -4.45
N GLU A 170 -5.90 12.59 -5.24
CA GLU A 170 -6.41 13.71 -6.06
C GLU A 170 -6.86 14.87 -5.18
N LYS A 171 -7.65 14.59 -4.13
CA LYS A 171 -8.12 15.61 -3.18
C LYS A 171 -6.97 16.29 -2.45
N TYR A 172 -5.90 15.52 -2.16
CA TYR A 172 -4.73 16.04 -1.48
C TYR A 172 -3.88 16.93 -2.42
N ILE A 173 -3.67 16.50 -3.64
CA ILE A 173 -2.92 17.22 -4.67
C ILE A 173 -3.59 18.54 -5.03
N ALA A 174 -4.92 18.56 -5.14
CA ALA A 174 -5.70 19.78 -5.40
C ALA A 174 -5.43 20.90 -4.35
N VAL A 175 -5.05 20.53 -3.11
CA VAL A 175 -4.77 21.48 -2.03
C VAL A 175 -3.28 21.79 -1.88
N THR A 176 -2.38 20.82 -2.17
CA THR A 176 -0.94 20.95 -1.92
C THR A 176 -0.11 21.35 -3.13
N GLY A 177 -0.62 21.11 -4.33
CA GLY A 177 0.06 21.33 -5.61
C GLY A 177 0.83 20.09 -6.08
N GLU A 178 0.79 19.86 -7.39
CA GLU A 178 1.43 18.71 -8.06
C GLU A 178 2.96 18.68 -7.90
N GLU A 179 3.59 19.84 -7.78
CA GLU A 179 5.04 19.91 -7.62
C GLU A 179 5.54 19.28 -6.30
N LYS A 180 4.68 19.12 -5.28
CA LYS A 180 5.02 18.58 -3.96
C LYS A 180 4.59 17.14 -3.77
N CYS A 181 3.78 16.63 -4.66
CA CYS A 181 3.19 15.30 -4.58
C CYS A 181 3.54 14.47 -5.80
N ALA A 182 3.68 13.17 -5.61
CA ALA A 182 3.74 12.18 -6.67
C ALA A 182 2.63 11.15 -6.45
N VAL A 183 2.17 10.53 -7.53
CA VAL A 183 1.23 9.41 -7.49
C VAL A 183 1.82 8.26 -8.28
N ILE A 184 1.95 7.12 -7.61
CA ILE A 184 2.25 5.83 -8.23
C ILE A 184 0.91 5.10 -8.35
N THR A 185 0.51 4.83 -9.57
CA THR A 185 -0.83 4.33 -9.92
C THR A 185 -0.88 2.80 -10.01
N ALA A 186 -2.07 2.25 -10.28
CA ALA A 186 -2.25 0.85 -10.58
C ALA A 186 -1.45 0.41 -11.82
N ASP A 187 -1.43 1.23 -12.87
CA ASP A 187 -0.68 0.95 -14.10
C ASP A 187 0.84 0.92 -13.84
N ASP A 188 1.33 1.81 -12.98
CA ASP A 188 2.74 1.78 -12.57
C ASP A 188 3.05 0.50 -11.78
N LEU A 189 2.12 0.03 -10.95
CA LEU A 189 2.26 -1.16 -10.11
C LEU A 189 1.99 -2.47 -10.85
N ALA A 190 1.34 -2.45 -12.01
CA ALA A 190 1.13 -3.64 -12.82
C ALA A 190 2.47 -4.28 -13.20
N PHE A 191 2.54 -5.62 -13.20
CA PHE A 191 3.72 -6.35 -13.63
C PHE A 191 3.90 -6.22 -15.13
N SER A 192 5.12 -5.90 -15.59
CA SER A 192 5.45 -6.02 -17.02
C SER A 192 5.66 -7.51 -17.40
N VAL A 193 5.73 -7.78 -18.70
CA VAL A 193 5.99 -9.15 -19.22
C VAL A 193 7.34 -9.66 -18.69
N GLU A 194 8.36 -8.82 -18.69
CA GLU A 194 9.70 -9.16 -18.21
C GLU A 194 9.70 -9.42 -16.68
N GLU A 195 8.96 -8.60 -15.92
CA GLU A 195 8.82 -8.79 -14.47
C GLU A 195 8.05 -10.08 -14.16
N ILE A 196 7.06 -10.48 -14.97
CA ILE A 196 6.37 -11.75 -14.85
C ILE A 196 7.34 -12.90 -15.10
N GLN A 197 8.16 -12.85 -16.17
CA GLN A 197 9.15 -13.88 -16.44
C GLN A 197 10.13 -14.03 -15.27
N GLN A 198 10.67 -12.91 -14.74
CA GLN A 198 11.53 -12.94 -13.57
C GLN A 198 10.83 -13.54 -12.35
N TYR A 199 9.54 -13.26 -12.17
CA TYR A 199 8.78 -13.80 -11.04
C TYR A 199 8.61 -15.32 -11.11
N PHE A 200 8.46 -15.89 -12.31
CA PHE A 200 8.52 -17.33 -12.54
C PHE A 200 9.92 -17.91 -12.20
N ASP A 201 10.98 -17.25 -12.64
CA ASP A 201 12.36 -17.67 -12.38
C ASP A 201 12.67 -17.71 -10.87
N GLU A 202 12.24 -16.68 -10.10
CA GLU A 202 12.38 -16.65 -8.63
C GLU A 202 11.62 -17.79 -7.92
N HIS A 203 10.58 -18.34 -8.57
CA HIS A 203 9.85 -19.50 -8.08
C HIS A 203 10.42 -20.83 -8.61
N GLY A 204 11.59 -20.79 -9.26
CA GLY A 204 12.25 -21.98 -9.82
C GLY A 204 11.52 -22.56 -11.05
N ARG A 205 10.80 -21.71 -11.79
CA ARG A 205 9.99 -22.08 -12.96
C ARG A 205 10.41 -21.27 -14.17
N PHE A 206 10.68 -21.93 -15.26
CA PHE A 206 11.12 -21.28 -16.49
C PHE A 206 9.95 -21.16 -17.47
N VAL A 207 9.70 -19.94 -17.93
CA VAL A 207 8.70 -19.64 -18.96
C VAL A 207 9.34 -18.79 -20.06
N THR A 208 8.86 -18.97 -21.28
CA THR A 208 9.26 -18.12 -22.41
C THR A 208 8.63 -16.73 -22.29
N MET A 209 9.15 -15.76 -23.04
CA MET A 209 8.53 -14.42 -23.13
C MET A 209 7.11 -14.46 -23.68
N GLU A 210 6.80 -15.42 -24.58
CA GLU A 210 5.45 -15.60 -25.13
C GLU A 210 4.48 -16.08 -24.04
N GLU A 211 4.91 -17.04 -23.20
CA GLU A 211 4.12 -17.50 -22.06
C GLU A 211 3.93 -16.41 -21.01
N ALA A 212 4.98 -15.64 -20.69
CA ALA A 212 4.87 -14.49 -19.80
C ALA A 212 3.92 -13.41 -20.36
N ALA A 213 3.96 -13.15 -21.67
CA ALA A 213 3.04 -12.24 -22.34
C ALA A 213 1.58 -12.74 -22.30
N ALA A 214 1.37 -14.06 -22.42
CA ALA A 214 0.04 -14.66 -22.28
C ALA A 214 -0.49 -14.50 -20.83
N VAL A 215 0.38 -14.66 -19.81
CA VAL A 215 0.02 -14.40 -18.40
C VAL A 215 -0.31 -12.92 -18.22
N HIS A 216 0.50 -12.01 -18.76
CA HIS A 216 0.22 -10.58 -18.70
C HIS A 216 -1.14 -10.24 -19.32
N THR A 217 -1.42 -10.73 -20.52
CA THR A 217 -2.69 -10.50 -21.21
C THR A 217 -3.90 -11.00 -20.39
N ALA A 218 -3.75 -12.13 -19.68
CA ALA A 218 -4.83 -12.72 -18.90
C ALA A 218 -5.02 -12.07 -17.51
N THR A 219 -3.99 -11.39 -16.98
CA THR A 219 -3.99 -10.83 -15.63
C THR A 219 -3.92 -9.31 -15.62
N ASP A 220 -3.67 -8.69 -16.78
CA ASP A 220 -3.35 -7.26 -16.91
C ASP A 220 -2.22 -6.80 -15.96
N GLY A 221 -1.31 -7.73 -15.65
CA GLY A 221 -0.21 -7.49 -14.70
C GLY A 221 -0.65 -7.35 -13.25
N TRP A 222 -1.91 -7.65 -12.90
CA TRP A 222 -2.39 -7.58 -11.52
C TRP A 222 -1.64 -8.56 -10.61
N ALA A 223 -0.93 -8.02 -9.61
CA ALA A 223 0.05 -8.77 -8.81
C ALA A 223 -0.53 -10.03 -8.14
N VAL A 224 -1.75 -9.96 -7.58
CA VAL A 224 -2.40 -11.12 -6.96
C VAL A 224 -2.72 -12.20 -8.00
N ALA A 225 -3.21 -11.82 -9.19
CA ALA A 225 -3.50 -12.79 -10.25
C ALA A 225 -2.22 -13.39 -10.81
N VAL A 226 -1.17 -12.59 -11.04
CA VAL A 226 0.15 -13.09 -11.45
C VAL A 226 0.69 -14.09 -10.41
N ASN A 227 0.68 -13.73 -9.11
CA ASN A 227 1.11 -14.64 -8.05
C ASN A 227 0.32 -15.94 -8.02
N ALA A 228 -1.01 -15.87 -8.18
CA ALA A 228 -1.86 -17.05 -8.21
C ALA A 228 -1.51 -17.97 -9.39
N VAL A 229 -1.26 -17.41 -10.57
CA VAL A 229 -0.80 -18.19 -11.74
C VAL A 229 0.56 -18.82 -11.44
N VAL A 230 1.55 -18.03 -11.00
CA VAL A 230 2.91 -18.52 -10.73
C VAL A 230 2.90 -19.64 -9.68
N THR A 231 2.18 -19.47 -8.58
CA THR A 231 2.17 -20.45 -7.48
C THR A 231 1.43 -21.74 -7.85
N SER A 232 0.43 -21.67 -8.73
CA SER A 232 -0.35 -22.82 -9.18
C SER A 232 0.16 -23.45 -10.48
N TRP A 233 1.27 -22.94 -11.05
CA TRP A 233 1.81 -23.39 -12.31
C TRP A 233 2.32 -24.83 -12.24
N GLU A 234 1.60 -25.74 -12.88
CA GLU A 234 2.02 -27.13 -13.09
C GLU A 234 2.48 -27.24 -14.55
N ILE A 235 3.74 -27.63 -14.77
CA ILE A 235 4.27 -27.78 -16.11
C ILE A 235 3.67 -29.08 -16.71
N GLU A 236 2.65 -28.97 -17.54
CA GLU A 236 2.22 -30.05 -18.42
C GLU A 236 2.95 -29.91 -19.77
N PRO A 237 3.53 -31.02 -20.30
CA PRO A 237 4.13 -31.01 -21.63
C PRO A 237 3.05 -30.69 -22.68
N GLY A 238 3.18 -29.59 -23.41
CA GLY A 238 2.23 -29.20 -24.45
C GLY A 238 1.42 -27.92 -24.19
N TRP A 239 1.81 -27.14 -23.23
CA TRP A 239 1.20 -25.84 -22.95
C TRP A 239 1.21 -24.94 -24.19
N ASN A 240 0.05 -24.64 -24.69
CA ASN A 240 -0.13 -23.71 -25.80
C ASN A 240 -1.36 -22.84 -25.56
N SER A 241 -1.10 -21.51 -25.45
CA SER A 241 -2.04 -20.42 -25.61
C SER A 241 -3.03 -20.09 -24.48
N SER A 242 -3.59 -18.90 -24.61
CA SER A 242 -4.59 -18.24 -23.77
C SER A 242 -5.79 -19.11 -23.32
N GLN A 243 -6.14 -20.14 -24.05
CA GLN A 243 -7.24 -21.06 -23.68
C GLN A 243 -6.88 -21.96 -22.49
N VAL A 244 -5.65 -22.44 -22.42
CA VAL A 244 -5.18 -23.28 -21.30
C VAL A 244 -5.00 -22.43 -20.05
N LEU A 245 -4.47 -21.22 -20.20
CA LEU A 245 -4.35 -20.26 -19.10
C LEU A 245 -5.73 -19.88 -18.53
N GLY A 246 -6.71 -19.60 -19.40
CA GLY A 246 -8.08 -19.31 -18.99
C GLY A 246 -8.73 -20.47 -18.23
N SER A 247 -8.53 -21.73 -18.69
CA SER A 247 -9.04 -22.92 -18.00
C SER A 247 -8.31 -23.17 -16.66
N HIS A 248 -7.01 -22.87 -16.60
CA HIS A 248 -6.20 -22.99 -15.38
C HIS A 248 -6.61 -21.95 -14.33
N MET A 249 -6.76 -20.68 -14.73
CA MET A 249 -7.27 -19.64 -13.86
C MET A 249 -8.67 -19.98 -13.35
N LYS A 250 -9.53 -20.53 -14.22
CA LYS A 250 -10.86 -20.97 -13.81
C LYS A 250 -10.77 -22.07 -12.74
N THR A 251 -10.08 -23.16 -13.01
CA THR A 251 -10.04 -24.32 -12.09
C THR A 251 -9.24 -24.11 -10.83
N LYS A 252 -8.15 -23.37 -10.88
CA LYS A 252 -7.23 -23.19 -9.74
C LYS A 252 -7.53 -21.96 -8.87
N ILE A 253 -8.21 -20.97 -9.43
CA ILE A 253 -8.54 -19.72 -8.74
C ILE A 253 -10.05 -19.59 -8.62
N TRP A 254 -10.74 -19.44 -9.74
CA TRP A 254 -12.17 -19.14 -9.79
C TRP A 254 -13.03 -20.20 -9.08
N ASP A 255 -12.82 -21.47 -9.42
CA ASP A 255 -13.63 -22.57 -8.86
C ASP A 255 -13.36 -22.81 -7.35
N LYS A 256 -12.32 -22.20 -6.78
CA LYS A 256 -12.02 -22.25 -5.34
C LYS A 256 -12.67 -21.12 -4.55
N TRP A 257 -13.17 -20.11 -5.23
CA TRP A 257 -13.86 -19.01 -4.56
C TRP A 257 -15.26 -19.42 -4.12
N GLU A 258 -15.72 -18.85 -3.02
CA GLU A 258 -17.13 -18.99 -2.59
C GLU A 258 -18.06 -18.47 -3.68
N SER A 259 -19.21 -19.12 -3.86
CA SER A 259 -20.19 -18.75 -4.90
C SER A 259 -20.65 -17.30 -4.81
N SER A 260 -20.73 -16.74 -3.60
CA SER A 260 -21.03 -15.32 -3.34
C SER A 260 -19.99 -14.39 -3.94
N LEU A 261 -18.70 -14.73 -3.82
CA LEU A 261 -17.60 -13.97 -4.39
C LEU A 261 -17.55 -14.08 -5.91
N GLN A 262 -17.79 -15.28 -6.44
CA GLN A 262 -17.88 -15.50 -7.90
C GLN A 262 -19.03 -14.68 -8.51
N ASP A 263 -20.21 -14.69 -7.90
CA ASP A 263 -21.37 -13.95 -8.36
C ASP A 263 -21.17 -12.43 -8.28
N PHE A 264 -20.56 -11.97 -7.19
CA PHE A 264 -20.15 -10.56 -7.04
C PHE A 264 -19.18 -10.13 -8.14
N MET A 265 -18.11 -10.89 -8.38
CA MET A 265 -17.12 -10.58 -9.41
C MET A 265 -17.70 -10.61 -10.82
N LEU A 266 -18.63 -11.54 -11.11
CA LEU A 266 -19.34 -11.59 -12.40
C LEU A 266 -20.24 -10.37 -12.59
N LYS A 267 -20.98 -9.96 -11.56
CA LYS A 267 -21.87 -8.80 -11.64
C LYS A 267 -21.11 -7.49 -11.78
N THR A 268 -19.95 -7.37 -11.14
CA THR A 268 -19.14 -6.15 -11.16
C THR A 268 -18.16 -6.08 -12.34
N SER A 269 -17.88 -7.20 -13.03
CA SER A 269 -16.98 -7.27 -14.19
C SER A 269 -17.42 -6.46 -15.42
N VAL A 270 -18.65 -5.92 -15.42
CA VAL A 270 -19.19 -5.06 -16.49
C VAL A 270 -18.73 -3.61 -16.34
N ALA A 271 -18.13 -3.23 -15.21
CA ALA A 271 -17.68 -1.88 -14.95
C ALA A 271 -16.17 -1.79 -15.08
N ASP A 272 -15.68 -0.82 -15.85
CA ASP A 272 -14.25 -0.58 -16.03
C ASP A 272 -13.59 -0.06 -14.73
N GLU A 273 -14.36 0.61 -13.86
CA GLU A 273 -13.94 1.06 -12.54
C GLU A 273 -14.91 0.61 -11.46
N MET A 274 -14.37 0.02 -10.40
CA MET A 274 -15.15 -0.35 -9.22
C MET A 274 -15.36 0.87 -8.31
N MET A 275 -16.53 1.51 -8.40
CA MET A 275 -16.98 2.51 -7.44
C MET A 275 -17.99 1.86 -6.46
N MET A 276 -17.79 2.04 -5.14
CA MET A 276 -18.64 1.42 -4.08
C MET A 276 -20.14 1.58 -4.33
N ALA A 277 -20.58 2.76 -4.76
CA ALA A 277 -22.00 3.02 -5.06
C ALA A 277 -22.52 2.26 -6.30
N LEU A 278 -21.64 1.88 -7.23
CA LEU A 278 -21.97 1.07 -8.40
C LEU A 278 -22.00 -0.42 -8.04
N GLU A 279 -21.06 -0.84 -7.20
CA GLU A 279 -20.95 -2.21 -6.68
C GLU A 279 -22.19 -2.62 -5.89
N GLU A 280 -22.67 -1.78 -4.97
CA GLU A 280 -23.90 -2.01 -4.21
C GLU A 280 -25.13 -2.13 -5.10
N ARG A 281 -25.20 -1.35 -6.18
CA ARG A 281 -26.32 -1.40 -7.13
C ARG A 281 -26.27 -2.61 -8.07
N LEU A 282 -25.08 -3.03 -8.49
CA LEU A 282 -24.90 -4.16 -9.41
C LEU A 282 -24.94 -5.50 -8.68
N ALA A 283 -24.32 -5.59 -7.50
CA ALA A 283 -24.31 -6.81 -6.71
C ALA A 283 -25.66 -7.04 -5.97
N GLY A 284 -26.42 -5.98 -5.71
CA GLY A 284 -27.65 -6.07 -4.94
C GLY A 284 -27.43 -6.47 -3.47
N GLU A 285 -26.19 -6.34 -2.98
CA GLU A 285 -25.77 -6.72 -1.64
C GLU A 285 -25.30 -5.49 -0.86
N PRO A 286 -25.78 -5.25 0.37
CA PRO A 286 -25.38 -4.09 1.18
C PRO A 286 -23.98 -4.20 1.78
N ASP A 287 -23.23 -5.27 1.52
CA ASP A 287 -21.95 -5.62 2.18
C ASP A 287 -20.84 -5.96 1.17
N SER A 288 -20.83 -5.31 0.00
CA SER A 288 -19.80 -5.49 -1.05
C SER A 288 -18.36 -5.34 -0.51
N GLN A 289 -18.14 -4.45 0.46
CA GLN A 289 -16.83 -4.24 1.08
C GLN A 289 -16.32 -5.49 1.81
N LYS A 290 -17.18 -6.22 2.51
CA LYS A 290 -16.81 -7.50 3.18
C LYS A 290 -16.50 -8.62 2.19
N ILE A 291 -17.08 -8.56 1.00
CA ILE A 291 -16.79 -9.53 -0.07
C ILE A 291 -15.43 -9.22 -0.69
N ILE A 292 -15.11 -7.94 -0.92
CA ILE A 292 -13.81 -7.50 -1.45
C ILE A 292 -12.67 -7.80 -0.46
N GLU A 293 -12.91 -7.68 0.85
CA GLU A 293 -11.93 -8.04 1.89
C GLU A 293 -11.57 -9.53 1.92
N LYS A 294 -12.42 -10.39 1.35
CA LYS A 294 -12.16 -11.83 1.21
C LYS A 294 -11.37 -12.20 -0.06
N LEU A 295 -11.04 -11.23 -0.90
CA LEU A 295 -10.13 -11.46 -2.03
C LEU A 295 -8.74 -11.86 -1.50
N PRO A 296 -8.15 -12.94 -1.99
CA PRO A 296 -6.88 -13.46 -1.53
C PRO A 296 -5.71 -12.51 -1.77
#